data_ac91a6d86425247693f24749d8aa3908
#
_entry.id   ac91a6d86425247693f24749d8aa3908
#
_cell.length_a   1.000
_cell.length_b   1.000
_cell.length_c   1.000
_cell.angle_alpha   90.00
_cell.angle_beta   90.00
_cell.angle_gamma   90.00
#
_symmetry.space_group_name_H-M   'P 1'
#
loop_
_entity.id
_entity.type
_entity.pdbx_description
1 polymer ?
#
loop_
_entity_poly.entity_id
_entity_poly.type
_entity_poly.pdbx_seq_one_letter_code
_entity_poly.pdbx_strand_id
1 'polypeptide(L)'
;QGDDVISTSNRKLQALPDTVRSKLKQTAYSGQGATVTVTDYGPDHGIFIVKELRKIEGLSLDSLGVLILNIDMDALISASTAASTEFEDISYYLYDDNSLIFNDSALSRQDSTELYQKLKGDYDVVTLKHEKLFAVSGMIPTYGWNYICAVSYNSIYQAITLSSRSFFLIMVLSVIL
;
A
#
# COMPACT_ATOMS: atom_id res chain seq x y z
N GLN A 1 -3.21 24.67 -27.98
CA GLN A 1 -2.61 24.85 -26.63
C GLN A 1 -1.98 23.53 -26.26
N GLY A 2 -0.63 23.48 -26.26
CA GLY A 2 0.08 22.27 -25.89
C GLY A 2 -0.07 22.02 -24.38
N ASP A 3 -0.19 20.75 -23.99
CA ASP A 3 -0.16 20.31 -22.59
C ASP A 3 1.27 20.49 -22.08
N ASP A 4 1.59 21.61 -21.46
CA ASP A 4 2.85 21.79 -20.74
C ASP A 4 2.83 20.91 -19.48
N VAL A 5 3.60 19.85 -19.48
CA VAL A 5 3.75 18.97 -18.32
C VAL A 5 4.96 19.44 -17.51
N ILE A 6 4.69 19.98 -16.32
CA ILE A 6 5.71 20.34 -15.36
C ILE A 6 5.89 19.16 -14.39
N SER A 7 7.09 18.56 -14.36
CA SER A 7 7.43 17.50 -13.40
C SER A 7 8.42 18.03 -12.37
N THR A 8 8.15 17.77 -11.09
CA THR A 8 8.99 18.18 -9.97
C THR A 8 9.98 17.10 -9.52
N SER A 9 9.93 15.90 -10.11
CA SER A 9 10.78 14.77 -9.74
C SER A 9 12.08 14.79 -10.57
N ASN A 10 13.25 14.71 -9.89
CA ASN A 10 14.55 14.47 -10.53
C ASN A 10 14.70 13.07 -11.15
N ARG A 11 13.79 12.13 -10.88
CA ARG A 11 13.68 10.90 -11.62
C ARG A 11 13.05 11.22 -12.97
N LYS A 12 13.64 10.73 -14.07
CA LYS A 12 12.97 10.73 -15.38
C LYS A 12 11.63 10.02 -15.17
N LEU A 13 10.59 10.78 -14.94
CA LEU A 13 9.24 10.26 -14.98
C LEU A 13 9.08 9.69 -16.38
N GLN A 14 8.96 8.36 -16.48
CA GLN A 14 8.45 7.77 -17.70
C GLN A 14 7.14 8.52 -17.98
N ALA A 15 7.09 9.18 -19.11
CA ALA A 15 5.90 9.95 -19.48
C ALA A 15 4.70 9.00 -19.35
N LEU A 16 3.72 9.36 -18.52
CA LEU A 16 2.50 8.58 -18.38
C LEU A 16 1.92 8.33 -19.77
N PRO A 17 1.54 7.09 -20.11
CA PRO A 17 0.86 6.81 -21.37
C PRO A 17 -0.36 7.74 -21.53
N ASP A 18 -0.63 8.17 -22.76
CA ASP A 18 -1.71 9.13 -23.04
C ASP A 18 -3.08 8.61 -22.57
N THR A 19 -3.31 7.31 -22.65
CA THR A 19 -4.54 6.65 -22.16
C THR A 19 -4.69 6.82 -20.64
N VAL A 20 -3.62 6.60 -19.88
CA VAL A 20 -3.60 6.78 -18.42
C VAL A 20 -3.80 8.24 -18.06
N ARG A 21 -3.06 9.13 -18.73
CA ARG A 21 -3.17 10.59 -18.53
C ARG A 21 -4.58 11.09 -18.77
N SER A 22 -5.21 10.66 -19.86
CA SER A 22 -6.59 11.05 -20.20
C SER A 22 -7.59 10.58 -19.14
N LYS A 23 -7.46 9.34 -18.66
CA LYS A 23 -8.30 8.80 -17.58
C LYS A 23 -8.12 9.61 -16.29
N LEU A 24 -6.89 9.90 -15.88
CA LEU A 24 -6.59 10.68 -14.68
C LEU A 24 -7.14 12.12 -14.77
N LYS A 25 -7.01 12.76 -15.92
CA LYS A 25 -7.60 14.08 -16.18
C LYS A 25 -9.13 14.04 -16.08
N GLN A 26 -9.77 13.05 -16.68
CA GLN A 26 -11.22 12.88 -16.59
C GLN A 26 -11.68 12.69 -15.15
N THR A 27 -10.97 11.88 -14.37
CA THR A 27 -11.26 11.68 -12.94
C THR A 27 -11.11 12.99 -12.16
N ALA A 28 -10.08 13.79 -12.44
CA ALA A 28 -9.87 15.07 -11.76
C ALA A 28 -10.99 16.08 -12.08
N TYR A 29 -11.47 16.14 -13.31
CA TYR A 29 -12.55 17.06 -13.72
C TYR A 29 -13.92 16.62 -13.20
N SER A 30 -14.15 15.34 -12.98
CA SER A 30 -15.41 14.83 -12.42
C SER A 30 -15.47 14.93 -10.90
N GLY A 31 -14.32 15.05 -10.22
CA GLY A 31 -14.21 15.12 -8.75
C GLY A 31 -14.47 16.52 -8.20
N GLN A 32 -15.03 16.61 -7.01
CA GLN A 32 -15.22 17.87 -6.28
C GLN A 32 -14.02 18.26 -5.40
N GLY A 33 -12.84 17.69 -5.64
CA GLY A 33 -11.65 17.93 -4.83
C GLY A 33 -10.47 17.05 -5.24
N ALA A 34 -9.61 16.72 -4.29
CA ALA A 34 -8.58 15.71 -4.50
C ALA A 34 -9.22 14.33 -4.49
N THR A 35 -9.01 13.56 -5.55
CA THR A 35 -9.56 12.21 -5.69
C THR A 35 -8.42 11.21 -5.78
N VAL A 36 -8.49 10.14 -4.99
CA VAL A 36 -7.59 8.99 -5.11
C VAL A 36 -8.17 8.03 -6.13
N THR A 37 -7.36 7.57 -7.04
CA THR A 37 -7.77 6.62 -8.09
C THR A 37 -6.69 5.60 -8.37
N VAL A 38 -7.11 4.42 -8.74
CA VAL A 38 -6.24 3.32 -9.18
C VAL A 38 -6.35 3.17 -10.69
N THR A 39 -5.24 2.99 -11.35
CA THR A 39 -5.24 2.73 -12.79
C THR A 39 -4.08 1.82 -13.17
N ASP A 40 -4.28 1.03 -14.20
CA ASP A 40 -3.22 0.18 -14.75
C ASP A 40 -2.10 1.06 -15.31
N TYR A 41 -0.91 0.85 -14.79
CA TYR A 41 0.29 1.58 -15.17
C TYR A 41 1.50 0.64 -15.16
N GLY A 42 1.95 0.26 -16.36
CA GLY A 42 3.02 -0.73 -16.51
C GLY A 42 2.59 -2.14 -16.10
N PRO A 43 3.45 -2.92 -15.45
CA PRO A 43 3.14 -4.28 -14.98
C PRO A 43 2.21 -4.29 -13.76
N ASP A 44 2.09 -3.16 -13.06
CA ASP A 44 1.37 -3.00 -11.81
C ASP A 44 0.26 -1.97 -11.89
N HIS A 45 -0.53 -1.87 -10.81
CA HIS A 45 -1.50 -0.77 -10.66
C HIS A 45 -0.79 0.45 -10.04
N GLY A 46 -0.98 1.62 -10.64
CA GLY A 46 -0.57 2.89 -10.05
C GLY A 46 -1.67 3.46 -9.18
N ILE A 47 -1.32 3.97 -8.00
CA ILE A 47 -2.22 4.73 -7.14
C ILE A 47 -1.90 6.21 -7.32
N PHE A 48 -2.91 6.97 -7.71
CA PHE A 48 -2.74 8.39 -8.03
C PHE A 48 -3.69 9.25 -7.21
N ILE A 49 -3.19 10.41 -6.77
CA ILE A 49 -4.02 11.49 -6.27
C ILE A 49 -4.13 12.50 -7.41
N VAL A 50 -5.36 12.78 -7.82
CA VAL A 50 -5.64 13.75 -8.89
C VAL A 50 -6.52 14.87 -8.38
N LYS A 51 -6.26 16.09 -8.84
CA LYS A 51 -7.03 17.28 -8.48
C LYS A 51 -7.05 18.29 -9.62
N GLU A 52 -8.23 18.80 -9.95
CA GLU A 52 -8.32 19.97 -10.81
C GLU A 52 -7.85 21.21 -10.05
N LEU A 53 -6.95 21.96 -10.66
CA LEU A 53 -6.49 23.25 -10.18
C LEU A 53 -7.34 24.35 -10.85
N ARG A 54 -7.94 25.21 -10.04
CA ARG A 54 -8.81 26.31 -10.50
C ARG A 54 -8.27 27.63 -10.02
N LYS A 55 -8.38 28.64 -10.86
CA LYS A 55 -8.12 30.03 -10.51
C LYS A 55 -9.45 30.74 -10.27
N ILE A 56 -9.50 31.52 -9.19
CA ILE A 56 -10.64 32.39 -8.91
C ILE A 56 -10.30 33.78 -9.46
N GLU A 57 -11.00 34.20 -10.51
CA GLU A 57 -10.93 35.57 -11.04
C GLU A 57 -12.33 36.16 -11.00
N GLY A 58 -12.56 37.07 -10.04
CA GLY A 58 -13.89 37.69 -9.85
C GLY A 58 -14.94 36.65 -9.45
N LEU A 59 -15.92 36.42 -10.33
CA LEU A 59 -16.99 35.41 -10.13
C LEU A 59 -16.78 34.13 -10.98
N SER A 60 -15.67 34.02 -11.70
CA SER A 60 -15.38 32.83 -12.51
C SER A 60 -14.38 31.91 -11.82
N LEU A 61 -14.57 30.61 -12.07
CA LEU A 61 -13.67 29.54 -11.66
C LEU A 61 -13.06 28.93 -12.93
N ASP A 62 -11.92 29.45 -13.34
CA ASP A 62 -11.25 28.97 -14.55
C ASP A 62 -10.31 27.81 -14.25
N SER A 63 -10.40 26.74 -15.03
CA SER A 63 -9.50 25.60 -14.91
C SER A 63 -8.10 25.97 -15.35
N LEU A 64 -7.11 25.81 -14.46
CA LEU A 64 -5.69 26.01 -14.76
C LEU A 64 -5.01 24.73 -15.25
N GLY A 65 -5.56 23.58 -14.89
CA GLY A 65 -4.99 22.28 -15.22
C GLY A 65 -5.30 21.22 -14.18
N VAL A 66 -4.54 20.12 -14.22
CA VAL A 66 -4.69 18.98 -13.32
C VAL A 66 -3.38 18.67 -12.63
N LEU A 67 -3.43 18.58 -11.31
CA LEU A 67 -2.34 18.02 -10.51
C LEU A 67 -2.52 16.50 -10.47
N ILE A 68 -1.45 15.78 -10.80
CA ILE A 68 -1.39 14.31 -10.74
C ILE A 68 -0.19 13.95 -9.86
N LEU A 69 -0.44 13.27 -8.75
CA LEU A 69 0.58 12.74 -7.85
C LEU A 69 0.52 11.22 -7.90
N ASN A 70 1.63 10.58 -8.23
CA ASN A 70 1.78 9.13 -8.12
C ASN A 70 2.26 8.80 -6.71
N ILE A 71 1.59 7.85 -6.04
CA ILE A 71 1.99 7.36 -4.72
C ILE A 71 3.00 6.24 -4.93
N ASP A 72 4.22 6.45 -4.43
CA ASP A 72 5.25 5.40 -4.36
C ASP A 72 4.96 4.53 -3.13
N MET A 73 4.27 3.41 -3.36
CA MET A 73 3.87 2.50 -2.28
C MET A 73 5.07 1.82 -1.64
N ASP A 74 6.11 1.50 -2.40
CA ASP A 74 7.33 0.87 -1.87
C ASP A 74 8.05 1.82 -0.91
N ALA A 75 8.14 3.10 -1.27
CA ALA A 75 8.70 4.11 -0.39
C ALA A 75 7.86 4.31 0.88
N LEU A 76 6.53 4.29 0.75
CA LEU A 76 5.60 4.41 1.88
C LEU A 76 5.74 3.25 2.86
N ILE A 77 5.79 2.03 2.34
CA ILE A 77 5.95 0.80 3.14
C ILE A 77 7.33 0.78 3.79
N SER A 78 8.39 1.09 3.04
CA SER A 78 9.75 1.15 3.59
C SER A 78 9.85 2.16 4.75
N ALA A 79 9.19 3.30 4.65
CA ALA A 79 9.14 4.28 5.73
C ALA A 79 8.33 3.76 6.94
N SER A 80 7.26 3.00 6.70
CA SER A 80 6.44 2.38 7.74
C SER A 80 7.18 1.26 8.47
N THR A 81 7.86 0.37 7.74
CA THR A 81 8.65 -0.74 8.32
C THR A 81 9.88 -0.25 9.06
N ALA A 82 10.52 0.82 8.62
CA ALA A 82 11.63 1.43 9.35
C ALA A 82 11.22 1.93 10.75
N ALA A 83 9.95 2.21 10.98
CA ALA A 83 9.40 2.59 12.29
C ALA A 83 9.02 1.39 13.17
N SER A 84 8.88 0.19 12.62
CA SER A 84 8.55 -1.04 13.34
C SER A 84 9.80 -1.93 13.44
N THR A 85 10.40 -2.02 14.61
CA THR A 85 11.67 -2.75 14.84
C THR A 85 11.50 -4.23 15.15
N GLU A 86 10.27 -4.75 15.24
CA GLU A 86 10.04 -6.10 15.77
C GLU A 86 9.94 -7.19 14.71
N PHE A 87 9.50 -6.89 13.48
CA PHE A 87 9.37 -7.87 12.41
C PHE A 87 9.90 -7.31 11.09
N GLU A 88 10.95 -7.93 10.55
CA GLU A 88 11.56 -7.51 9.28
C GLU A 88 10.78 -8.01 8.04
N ASP A 89 9.92 -9.04 8.20
CA ASP A 89 9.28 -9.77 7.10
C ASP A 89 7.76 -9.49 6.99
N ILE A 90 7.33 -8.26 7.28
CA ILE A 90 5.91 -7.91 7.11
C ILE A 90 5.64 -7.60 5.65
N SER A 91 4.67 -8.30 5.06
CA SER A 91 4.20 -8.06 3.71
C SER A 91 2.85 -7.34 3.72
N TYR A 92 2.67 -6.41 2.76
CA TYR A 92 1.50 -5.55 2.66
C TYR A 92 0.77 -5.77 1.35
N TYR A 93 -0.55 -5.87 1.45
CA TYR A 93 -1.45 -6.08 0.31
C TYR A 93 -2.62 -5.11 0.42
N LEU A 94 -3.02 -4.56 -0.71
CA LEU A 94 -4.15 -3.62 -0.79
C LEU A 94 -5.12 -4.09 -1.86
N TYR A 95 -6.41 -4.07 -1.54
CA TYR A 95 -7.48 -4.54 -2.40
C TYR A 95 -8.58 -3.50 -2.54
N ASP A 96 -9.13 -3.38 -3.75
CA ASP A 96 -10.37 -2.66 -4.03
C ASP A 96 -11.43 -3.72 -4.36
N ASP A 97 -12.43 -3.87 -3.50
CA ASP A 97 -13.30 -5.03 -3.45
C ASP A 97 -12.49 -6.34 -3.43
N ASN A 98 -12.48 -7.08 -4.55
CA ASN A 98 -11.70 -8.32 -4.71
C ASN A 98 -10.49 -8.17 -5.64
N SER A 99 -10.22 -6.95 -6.10
CA SER A 99 -9.11 -6.68 -7.00
C SER A 99 -7.87 -6.25 -6.22
N LEU A 100 -6.77 -6.96 -6.42
CA LEU A 100 -5.49 -6.62 -5.83
C LEU A 100 -4.95 -5.34 -6.47
N ILE A 101 -4.85 -4.26 -5.69
CA ILE A 101 -4.33 -2.96 -6.10
C ILE A 101 -2.81 -2.90 -5.92
N PHE A 102 -2.33 -3.41 -4.79
CA PHE A 102 -0.92 -3.40 -4.43
C PHE A 102 -0.50 -4.73 -3.80
N ASN A 103 0.70 -5.17 -4.17
CA ASN A 103 1.35 -6.37 -3.66
C ASN A 103 2.84 -6.07 -3.46
N ASP A 104 3.33 -6.22 -2.27
CA ASP A 104 4.74 -5.98 -1.94
C ASP A 104 5.70 -7.07 -2.44
N SER A 105 5.30 -7.86 -3.40
CA SER A 105 6.11 -8.90 -4.07
C SER A 105 6.53 -10.13 -3.24
N ALA A 106 6.28 -10.18 -1.96
CA ALA A 106 6.62 -11.38 -1.15
C ALA A 106 5.81 -12.61 -1.58
N LEU A 107 4.56 -12.41 -2.01
CA LEU A 107 3.72 -13.44 -2.59
C LEU A 107 3.45 -13.17 -4.07
N SER A 108 3.20 -14.23 -4.84
CA SER A 108 2.67 -14.06 -6.19
C SER A 108 1.27 -13.44 -6.13
N ARG A 109 0.83 -12.78 -7.21
CA ARG A 109 -0.52 -12.18 -7.29
C ARG A 109 -1.62 -13.22 -7.02
N GLN A 110 -1.43 -14.48 -7.47
CA GLN A 110 -2.36 -15.56 -7.22
C GLN A 110 -2.42 -15.94 -5.74
N ASP A 111 -1.26 -16.06 -5.09
CA ASP A 111 -1.19 -16.41 -3.66
C ASP A 111 -1.76 -15.28 -2.79
N SER A 112 -1.55 -14.02 -3.18
CA SER A 112 -2.15 -12.86 -2.49
C SER A 112 -3.67 -12.87 -2.59
N THR A 113 -4.23 -13.23 -3.76
CA THR A 113 -5.68 -13.37 -3.93
C THR A 113 -6.22 -14.53 -3.09
N GLU A 114 -5.50 -15.66 -3.03
CA GLU A 114 -5.85 -16.80 -2.19
C GLU A 114 -5.80 -16.44 -0.69
N LEU A 115 -4.81 -15.65 -0.27
CA LEU A 115 -4.71 -15.12 1.09
C LEU A 115 -5.96 -14.32 1.46
N TYR A 116 -6.38 -13.40 0.60
CA TYR A 116 -7.57 -12.58 0.80
C TYR A 116 -8.84 -13.42 0.94
N GLN A 117 -9.00 -14.45 0.09
CA GLN A 117 -10.17 -15.34 0.11
C GLN A 117 -10.22 -16.26 1.33
N LYS A 118 -9.06 -16.67 1.85
CA LYS A 118 -8.97 -17.58 3.00
C LYS A 118 -9.07 -16.86 4.34
N LEU A 119 -8.73 -15.59 4.40
CA LEU A 119 -8.76 -14.81 5.63
C LEU A 119 -10.21 -14.64 6.11
N LYS A 120 -10.49 -15.12 7.32
CA LYS A 120 -11.81 -15.05 7.95
C LYS A 120 -11.79 -14.07 9.11
N GLY A 121 -12.32 -12.88 8.87
CA GLY A 121 -12.37 -11.83 9.90
C GLY A 121 -11.12 -10.96 9.91
N ASP A 122 -10.88 -10.26 11.00
CA ASP A 122 -9.86 -9.23 11.10
C ASP A 122 -8.43 -9.80 11.24
N TYR A 123 -8.29 -11.05 11.67
CA TYR A 123 -6.99 -11.75 11.77
C TYR A 123 -7.17 -13.27 11.72
N ASP A 124 -6.20 -13.96 11.14
CA ASP A 124 -6.19 -15.43 11.08
C ASP A 124 -4.77 -15.96 10.79
N VAL A 125 -4.57 -17.27 10.99
CA VAL A 125 -3.40 -18.00 10.51
C VAL A 125 -3.78 -18.73 9.25
N VAL A 126 -3.34 -18.22 8.12
CA VAL A 126 -3.64 -18.77 6.80
C VAL A 126 -2.48 -19.64 6.31
N THR A 127 -2.81 -20.83 5.82
CA THR A 127 -1.81 -21.70 5.17
C THR A 127 -1.91 -21.56 3.66
N LEU A 128 -0.83 -21.07 3.04
CA LEU A 128 -0.66 -20.99 1.61
C LEU A 128 0.46 -21.93 1.17
N LYS A 129 0.12 -22.87 0.27
CA LYS A 129 1.05 -23.94 -0.15
C LYS A 129 1.59 -24.72 1.06
N HIS A 130 2.78 -24.40 1.53
CA HIS A 130 3.42 -25.04 2.68
C HIS A 130 3.83 -24.05 3.77
N GLU A 131 3.48 -22.78 3.60
CA GLU A 131 3.83 -21.72 4.53
C GLU A 131 2.60 -21.27 5.33
N LYS A 132 2.81 -21.09 6.64
CA LYS A 132 1.81 -20.49 7.52
C LYS A 132 2.10 -19.01 7.67
N LEU A 133 1.12 -18.19 7.38
CA LEU A 133 1.16 -16.74 7.54
C LEU A 133 0.18 -16.34 8.62
N PHE A 134 0.63 -15.51 9.55
CA PHE A 134 -0.29 -14.75 10.39
C PHE A 134 -0.66 -13.49 9.64
N ALA A 135 -1.94 -13.30 9.38
CA ALA A 135 -2.45 -12.19 8.60
C ALA A 135 -3.46 -11.38 9.42
N VAL A 136 -3.38 -10.08 9.27
CA VAL A 136 -4.31 -9.10 9.85
C VAL A 136 -4.89 -8.29 8.72
N SER A 137 -6.20 -8.12 8.71
CA SER A 137 -6.90 -7.29 7.72
C SER A 137 -7.59 -6.11 8.38
N GLY A 138 -7.81 -5.10 7.58
CA GLY A 138 -8.60 -3.95 7.94
C GLY A 138 -9.11 -3.24 6.69
N MET A 139 -9.93 -2.22 6.91
CA MET A 139 -10.50 -1.44 5.82
C MET A 139 -10.12 0.03 5.98
N ILE A 140 -9.88 0.69 4.86
CA ILE A 140 -9.73 2.15 4.76
C ILE A 140 -11.09 2.73 4.37
N PRO A 141 -11.91 3.23 5.33
CA PRO A 141 -13.32 3.52 5.08
C PRO A 141 -13.54 4.59 3.99
N THR A 142 -12.64 5.55 3.91
CA THR A 142 -12.72 6.68 2.95
C THR A 142 -12.73 6.21 1.50
N TYR A 143 -12.08 5.07 1.21
CA TYR A 143 -11.93 4.54 -0.15
C TYR A 143 -12.63 3.20 -0.34
N GLY A 144 -13.08 2.55 0.73
CA GLY A 144 -13.62 1.19 0.70
C GLY A 144 -12.54 0.14 0.45
N TRP A 145 -11.27 0.49 0.56
CA TRP A 145 -10.18 -0.44 0.30
C TRP A 145 -9.88 -1.31 1.50
N ASN A 146 -9.64 -2.60 1.24
CA ASN A 146 -9.19 -3.53 2.24
C ASN A 146 -7.66 -3.66 2.18
N TYR A 147 -7.02 -3.70 3.34
CA TYR A 147 -5.59 -4.01 3.42
C TYR A 147 -5.36 -5.29 4.20
N ILE A 148 -4.30 -5.99 3.87
CA ILE A 148 -3.79 -7.13 4.64
C ILE A 148 -2.32 -6.89 4.94
N CYS A 149 -1.96 -7.09 6.21
CA CYS A 149 -0.58 -7.23 6.65
C CYS A 149 -0.35 -8.69 7.00
N ALA A 150 0.66 -9.31 6.42
CA ALA A 150 0.97 -10.71 6.68
C ALA A 150 2.43 -10.88 7.07
N VAL A 151 2.71 -11.80 7.98
CA VAL A 151 4.05 -12.15 8.43
C VAL A 151 4.17 -13.66 8.53
N SER A 152 5.36 -14.21 8.26
CA SER A 152 5.61 -15.64 8.44
C SER A 152 5.36 -16.06 9.89
N TYR A 153 4.58 -17.12 10.08
CA TYR A 153 4.34 -17.66 11.42
C TYR A 153 5.65 -18.13 12.09
N ASN A 154 6.63 -18.57 11.30
CA ASN A 154 7.95 -18.95 11.81
C ASN A 154 8.71 -17.74 12.38
N SER A 155 8.61 -16.58 11.76
CA SER A 155 9.25 -15.34 12.24
C SER A 155 8.68 -14.93 13.59
N ILE A 156 7.36 -15.00 13.76
CA ILE A 156 6.69 -14.76 15.04
C ILE A 156 7.19 -15.77 16.10
N TYR A 157 7.20 -17.07 15.75
CA TYR A 157 7.64 -18.12 16.68
C TYR A 157 9.10 -17.93 17.11
N GLN A 158 9.97 -17.57 16.20
CA GLN A 158 11.38 -17.27 16.49
C GLN A 158 11.53 -16.05 17.42
N ALA A 159 10.81 -14.97 17.17
CA ALA A 159 10.82 -13.78 18.01
C ALA A 159 10.37 -14.09 19.45
N ILE A 160 9.28 -14.84 19.61
CA ILE A 160 8.77 -15.27 20.92
C ILE A 160 9.79 -16.20 21.62
N THR A 161 10.39 -17.14 20.89
CA THR A 161 11.33 -18.11 21.45
C THR A 161 12.61 -17.42 21.93
N LEU A 162 13.14 -16.45 21.15
CA LEU A 162 14.31 -15.67 21.55
C LEU A 162 14.03 -14.83 22.79
N SER A 163 12.88 -14.17 22.85
CA SER A 163 12.46 -13.40 24.03
C SER A 163 12.29 -14.29 25.24
N SER A 164 11.67 -15.45 25.11
CA SER A 164 11.47 -16.42 26.20
C SER A 164 12.78 -16.99 26.73
N ARG A 165 13.77 -17.27 25.85
CA ARG A 165 15.10 -17.74 26.27
C ARG A 165 15.84 -16.70 27.08
N SER A 166 15.80 -15.44 26.67
CA SER A 166 16.41 -14.33 27.39
C SER A 166 15.80 -14.14 28.76
N PHE A 167 14.47 -14.23 28.85
CA PHE A 167 13.74 -14.17 30.13
C PHE A 167 14.09 -15.32 31.05
N PHE A 168 14.19 -16.57 30.54
CA PHE A 168 14.56 -17.73 31.30
C PHE A 168 15.99 -17.65 31.85
N LEU A 169 16.95 -17.13 31.05
CA LEU A 169 18.32 -16.90 31.50
C LEU A 169 18.39 -15.89 32.65
N ILE A 170 17.65 -14.78 32.53
CA ILE A 170 17.59 -13.75 33.60
C ILE A 170 17.01 -14.36 34.89
N MET A 171 15.94 -15.17 34.75
CA MET A 171 15.30 -15.82 35.90
C MET A 171 16.26 -16.80 36.60
N VAL A 172 16.99 -17.61 35.83
CA VAL A 172 17.98 -18.53 36.39
C VAL A 172 19.14 -17.79 37.08
N LEU A 173 19.64 -16.69 36.47
CA LEU A 173 20.68 -15.88 37.08
C LEU A 173 20.21 -15.22 38.38
N SER A 174 18.96 -14.80 38.47
CA SER A 174 18.40 -14.16 39.67
C SER A 174 18.20 -15.12 40.83
N VAL A 175 18.17 -16.43 40.58
CA VAL A 175 18.05 -17.47 41.61
C VAL A 175 19.43 -17.90 42.12
N ILE A 176 20.50 -17.69 41.35
CA ILE A 176 21.87 -18.11 41.70
C ILE A 176 22.62 -17.00 42.49
N LEU A 177 22.19 -15.74 42.34
CA LEU A 177 22.71 -14.58 43.09
C LEU A 177 21.98 -14.37 44.39
#